data_e968aa1aae44c7c2e2de73e1a4bc4b7a
#
_entry.id   e968aa1aae44c7c2e2de73e1a4bc4b7a
#
_cell.length_a   1.000
_cell.length_b   1.000
_cell.length_c   1.000
_cell.angle_alpha   90.00
_cell.angle_beta   90.00
_cell.angle_gamma   90.00
#
_symmetry.space_group_name_H-M   'P 1'
#
loop_
_entity.id
_entity.type
_entity.pdbx_description
1 polymer ?
#
loop_
_entity_poly.entity_id
_entity_poly.type
_entity_poly.pdbx_seq_one_letter_code
_entity_poly.pdbx_strand_id
1 'polypeptide(L)'
;MIYLPTYVIKSVYDIDFAKLYAEGKRIILSDLDNTLASYAEKRPSLSLKELYQEIIKYGFKIYLVTNNNNDRLLEFIKEFPVTGYLIKARKPQGKRLKKFIEIENLNSREIIAIGDQLLTDTIAYRKNNLDTILVKSIDRKTEHWYTKINRLREKNLLNRIKKENQEIYQKIKELYE
;
A
#
# COMPACT_ATOMS: atom_id res chain seq x y z
N MET A 1 11.28 6.46 17.16
CA MET A 1 10.07 6.93 16.45
C MET A 1 9.33 5.73 15.90
N ILE A 2 8.02 5.62 16.13
CA ILE A 2 7.16 4.59 15.54
C ILE A 2 6.44 5.20 14.33
N TYR A 3 6.43 4.48 13.22
CA TYR A 3 5.72 4.88 12.02
C TYR A 3 4.31 4.26 12.03
N LEU A 4 3.30 5.10 12.24
CA LEU A 4 1.90 4.68 12.27
C LEU A 4 1.22 4.98 10.93
N PRO A 5 0.28 4.12 10.46
CA PRO A 5 -0.55 4.45 9.32
C PRO A 5 -1.45 5.66 9.65
N THR A 6 -1.78 6.46 8.64
CA THR A 6 -2.74 7.56 8.76
C THR A 6 -4.15 7.00 8.92
N TYR A 7 -4.45 5.95 8.16
CA TYR A 7 -5.75 5.26 8.18
C TYR A 7 -5.54 3.74 8.26
N VAL A 8 -6.49 3.06 8.90
CA VAL A 8 -6.60 1.59 8.93
C VAL A 8 -7.96 1.25 8.35
N ILE A 9 -8.00 0.60 7.19
CA ILE A 9 -9.21 0.31 6.42
C ILE A 9 -9.21 -1.17 6.05
N LYS A 10 -10.38 -1.82 6.08
CA LYS A 10 -10.47 -3.27 5.89
C LYS A 10 -10.01 -3.73 4.51
N SER A 11 -10.38 -3.02 3.46
CA SER A 11 -10.08 -3.39 2.08
C SER A 11 -9.87 -2.15 1.21
N VAL A 12 -9.18 -2.28 0.10
CA VAL A 12 -9.09 -1.21 -0.92
C VAL A 12 -10.45 -0.79 -1.46
N TYR A 13 -11.43 -1.69 -1.41
CA TYR A 13 -12.81 -1.44 -1.83
C TYR A 13 -13.61 -0.59 -0.84
N ASP A 14 -13.13 -0.46 0.41
CA ASP A 14 -13.76 0.35 1.46
C ASP A 14 -13.15 1.75 1.57
N ILE A 15 -12.21 2.10 0.70
CA ILE A 15 -11.58 3.43 0.66
C ILE A 15 -12.52 4.43 0.01
N ASP A 16 -12.81 5.51 0.70
CA ASP A 16 -13.57 6.64 0.16
C ASP A 16 -12.65 7.54 -0.70
N PHE A 17 -12.50 7.19 -1.97
CA PHE A 17 -11.67 7.95 -2.92
C PHE A 17 -12.24 9.33 -3.22
N ALA A 18 -13.57 9.52 -3.15
CA ALA A 18 -14.20 10.83 -3.31
C ALA A 18 -13.75 11.79 -2.21
N LYS A 19 -13.76 11.32 -0.96
CA LYS A 19 -13.28 12.07 0.20
C LYS A 19 -11.80 12.40 0.07
N LEU A 20 -10.96 11.43 -0.27
CA LEU A 20 -9.52 11.65 -0.46
C LEU A 20 -9.26 12.70 -1.56
N TYR A 21 -10.02 12.66 -2.64
CA TYR A 21 -9.93 13.65 -3.71
C TYR A 21 -10.34 15.05 -3.23
N ALA A 22 -11.41 15.15 -2.46
CA ALA A 22 -11.86 16.42 -1.83
C ALA A 22 -10.81 16.96 -0.84
N GLU A 23 -10.06 16.09 -0.15
CA GLU A 23 -8.96 16.43 0.75
C GLU A 23 -7.66 16.82 0.00
N GLY A 24 -7.67 16.86 -1.33
CA GLY A 24 -6.53 17.28 -2.15
C GLY A 24 -5.61 16.15 -2.59
N LYS A 25 -5.96 14.87 -2.34
CA LYS A 25 -5.18 13.75 -2.88
C LYS A 25 -5.42 13.60 -4.37
N ARG A 26 -4.35 13.33 -5.12
CA ARG A 26 -4.33 13.21 -6.59
C ARG A 26 -3.55 12.00 -7.07
N ILE A 27 -2.74 11.43 -6.19
CA ILE A 27 -1.77 10.38 -6.52
C ILE A 27 -1.94 9.23 -5.54
N ILE A 28 -2.13 8.04 -6.08
CA ILE A 28 -2.14 6.79 -5.32
C ILE A 28 -0.81 6.07 -5.56
N LEU A 29 -0.05 5.81 -4.50
CA LEU A 29 1.06 4.86 -4.51
C LEU A 29 0.59 3.58 -3.84
N SER A 30 0.40 2.50 -4.60
CA SER A 30 -0.09 1.24 -4.03
C SER A 30 0.95 0.14 -4.12
N ASP A 31 1.08 -0.64 -3.05
CA ASP A 31 1.64 -1.98 -3.18
C ASP A 31 0.70 -2.86 -4.03
N LEU A 32 1.23 -3.90 -4.65
CA LEU A 32 0.46 -4.82 -5.49
C LEU A 32 0.08 -6.09 -4.74
N ASP A 33 1.09 -6.76 -4.18
CA ASP A 33 0.97 -8.12 -3.68
C ASP A 33 0.25 -8.18 -2.34
N ASN A 34 -0.90 -8.84 -2.29
CA ASN A 34 -1.81 -8.88 -1.15
C ASN A 34 -2.49 -7.54 -0.78
N THR A 35 -2.20 -6.49 -1.52
CA THR A 35 -2.87 -5.18 -1.38
C THR A 35 -3.99 -5.03 -2.42
N LEU A 36 -3.66 -5.13 -3.71
CA LEU A 36 -4.61 -5.06 -4.83
C LEU A 36 -5.01 -6.44 -5.36
N ALA A 37 -4.08 -7.39 -5.34
CA ALA A 37 -4.28 -8.77 -5.79
C ALA A 37 -3.47 -9.74 -4.96
N SER A 38 -3.95 -10.97 -4.76
CA SER A 38 -3.17 -12.02 -4.10
C SER A 38 -1.96 -12.44 -4.95
N TYR A 39 -0.96 -13.09 -4.35
CA TYR A 39 0.18 -13.61 -5.09
C TYR A 39 -0.20 -14.63 -6.19
N ALA A 40 -1.33 -15.32 -6.02
CA ALA A 40 -1.83 -16.30 -6.99
C ALA A 40 -2.45 -15.65 -8.23
N GLU A 41 -2.93 -14.42 -8.12
CA GLU A 41 -3.61 -13.71 -9.21
C GLU A 41 -2.60 -13.00 -10.11
N LYS A 42 -2.54 -13.40 -11.38
CA LYS A 42 -1.70 -12.76 -12.40
C LYS A 42 -2.36 -11.54 -13.03
N ARG A 43 -3.68 -11.44 -12.93
CA ARG A 43 -4.51 -10.40 -13.56
C ARG A 43 -5.45 -9.78 -12.53
N PRO A 44 -5.87 -8.54 -12.74
CA PRO A 44 -6.84 -7.89 -11.86
C PRO A 44 -8.22 -8.58 -11.95
N SER A 45 -8.88 -8.75 -10.81
CA SER A 45 -10.26 -9.21 -10.75
C SER A 45 -11.21 -8.20 -11.42
N LEU A 46 -12.45 -8.64 -11.75
CA LEU A 46 -13.47 -7.73 -12.28
C LEU A 46 -13.75 -6.58 -11.31
N SER A 47 -13.93 -6.89 -10.03
CA SER A 47 -14.17 -5.87 -9.00
C SER A 47 -13.03 -4.85 -8.89
N LEU A 48 -11.77 -5.30 -9.05
CA LEU A 48 -10.64 -4.37 -9.05
C LEU A 48 -10.61 -3.49 -10.31
N LYS A 49 -11.03 -4.02 -11.46
CA LYS A 49 -11.16 -3.22 -12.69
C LYS A 49 -12.28 -2.18 -12.57
N GLU A 50 -13.41 -2.52 -11.95
CA GLU A 50 -14.50 -1.58 -11.66
C GLU A 50 -14.03 -0.46 -10.74
N LEU A 51 -13.36 -0.81 -9.63
CA LEU A 51 -12.75 0.15 -8.72
C LEU A 51 -11.74 1.05 -9.42
N TYR A 52 -10.89 0.48 -10.29
CA TYR A 52 -9.94 1.25 -11.10
C TYR A 52 -10.65 2.30 -11.95
N GLN A 53 -11.75 1.93 -12.63
CA GLN A 53 -12.52 2.86 -13.45
C GLN A 53 -13.11 4.00 -12.60
N GLU A 54 -13.56 3.70 -11.40
CA GLU A 54 -14.05 4.72 -10.46
C GLU A 54 -12.94 5.68 -10.06
N ILE A 55 -11.78 5.16 -9.64
CA ILE A 55 -10.63 5.96 -9.23
C ILE A 55 -10.15 6.90 -10.35
N ILE A 56 -10.11 6.40 -11.58
CA ILE A 56 -9.67 7.19 -12.75
C ILE A 56 -10.69 8.32 -13.07
N LYS A 57 -11.99 8.09 -12.87
CA LYS A 57 -13.01 9.13 -13.05
C LYS A 57 -12.83 10.33 -12.12
N TYR A 58 -12.28 10.11 -10.91
CA TYR A 58 -11.90 11.21 -10.03
C TYR A 58 -10.63 11.95 -10.48
N GLY A 59 -9.87 11.40 -11.41
CA GLY A 59 -8.64 12.03 -11.91
C GLY A 59 -7.37 11.63 -11.14
N PHE A 60 -7.39 10.55 -10.36
CA PHE A 60 -6.18 10.05 -9.70
C PHE A 60 -5.17 9.48 -10.70
N LYS A 61 -3.89 9.74 -10.43
CA LYS A 61 -2.77 9.02 -11.02
C LYS A 61 -2.42 7.84 -10.12
N ILE A 62 -2.23 6.65 -10.70
CA ILE A 62 -1.91 5.43 -9.94
C ILE A 62 -0.50 4.99 -10.27
N TYR A 63 0.29 4.75 -9.22
CA TYR A 63 1.64 4.17 -9.31
C TYR A 63 1.70 2.91 -8.44
N LEU A 64 2.37 1.86 -8.95
CA LEU A 64 2.62 0.64 -8.18
C LEU A 64 4.02 0.65 -7.59
N VAL A 65 4.15 0.23 -6.33
CA VAL A 65 5.41 0.19 -5.57
C VAL A 65 5.61 -1.17 -4.95
N THR A 66 6.39 -2.03 -5.59
CA THR A 66 6.60 -3.40 -5.14
C THR A 66 8.06 -3.72 -4.78
N ASN A 67 8.27 -4.64 -3.82
CA ASN A 67 9.58 -5.22 -3.53
C ASN A 67 9.99 -6.29 -4.56
N ASN A 68 9.04 -6.80 -5.32
CA ASN A 68 9.24 -7.88 -6.27
C ASN A 68 9.83 -7.41 -7.61
N ASN A 69 10.11 -8.38 -8.48
CA ASN A 69 10.59 -8.20 -9.84
C ASN A 69 9.45 -7.86 -10.81
N ASN A 70 9.83 -7.63 -12.07
CA ASN A 70 8.98 -7.10 -13.13
C ASN A 70 7.88 -8.05 -13.65
N ASP A 71 8.15 -9.37 -13.72
CA ASP A 71 7.38 -10.28 -14.57
C ASP A 71 5.87 -10.30 -14.27
N ARG A 72 5.52 -10.46 -12.98
CA ARG A 72 4.13 -10.45 -12.56
C ARG A 72 3.48 -9.07 -12.71
N LEU A 73 4.22 -8.02 -12.38
CA LEU A 73 3.73 -6.65 -12.49
C LEU A 73 3.43 -6.29 -13.95
N LEU A 74 4.30 -6.64 -14.88
CA LEU A 74 4.11 -6.36 -16.30
C LEU A 74 2.89 -7.08 -16.88
N GLU A 75 2.60 -8.30 -16.43
CA GLU A 75 1.37 -9.00 -16.84
C GLU A 75 0.13 -8.32 -16.25
N PHE A 76 0.19 -7.93 -14.98
CA PHE A 76 -0.92 -7.28 -14.28
C PHE A 76 -1.32 -5.94 -14.91
N ILE A 77 -0.34 -5.08 -15.22
CA ILE A 77 -0.61 -3.73 -15.75
C ILE A 77 -1.15 -3.72 -17.20
N LYS A 78 -1.11 -4.83 -17.92
CA LYS A 78 -1.79 -4.94 -19.23
C LYS A 78 -3.29 -4.69 -19.12
N GLU A 79 -3.88 -5.09 -18.00
CA GLU A 79 -5.32 -4.98 -17.74
C GLU A 79 -5.63 -4.01 -16.59
N PHE A 80 -4.61 -3.44 -15.97
CA PHE A 80 -4.68 -2.42 -14.92
C PHE A 80 -3.67 -1.30 -15.24
N PRO A 81 -3.94 -0.46 -16.25
CA PRO A 81 -3.00 0.56 -16.70
C PRO A 81 -2.67 1.53 -15.58
N VAL A 82 -1.40 1.75 -15.32
CA VAL A 82 -0.92 2.66 -14.28
C VAL A 82 -0.07 3.78 -14.89
N THR A 83 0.04 4.90 -14.19
CA THR A 83 0.87 6.03 -14.61
C THR A 83 2.36 5.67 -14.60
N GLY A 84 2.78 4.87 -13.62
CA GLY A 84 4.15 4.38 -13.50
C GLY A 84 4.30 3.33 -12.40
N TYR A 85 5.51 2.82 -12.21
CA TYR A 85 5.76 1.83 -11.18
C TYR A 85 7.22 1.84 -10.69
N LEU A 86 7.40 1.41 -9.44
CA LEU A 86 8.70 1.17 -8.82
C LEU A 86 8.83 -0.29 -8.40
N ILE A 87 9.72 -1.03 -9.07
CA ILE A 87 10.10 -2.39 -8.69
C ILE A 87 11.32 -2.39 -7.77
N LYS A 88 11.51 -3.51 -7.06
CA LYS A 88 12.64 -3.65 -6.12
C LYS A 88 12.73 -2.43 -5.19
N ALA A 89 11.61 -1.95 -4.71
CA ALA A 89 11.50 -0.73 -3.90
C ALA A 89 12.32 -0.78 -2.61
N ARG A 90 12.69 -1.98 -2.15
CA ARG A 90 13.46 -2.23 -0.91
C ARG A 90 12.77 -1.64 0.32
N LYS A 91 11.43 -1.75 0.39
CA LYS A 91 10.68 -1.44 1.60
C LYS A 91 11.16 -2.35 2.75
N PRO A 92 11.39 -1.88 3.96
CA PRO A 92 11.01 -0.60 4.55
C PRO A 92 12.06 0.52 4.47
N GLN A 93 13.13 0.43 3.66
CA GLN A 93 14.22 1.42 3.68
C GLN A 93 13.77 2.83 3.24
N GLY A 94 12.86 2.96 2.31
CA GLY A 94 12.30 4.23 1.85
C GLY A 94 13.17 5.04 0.87
N LYS A 95 14.48 4.79 0.79
CA LYS A 95 15.40 5.58 -0.06
C LYS A 95 15.08 5.52 -1.55
N ARG A 96 14.76 4.33 -2.07
CA ARG A 96 14.41 4.16 -3.49
C ARG A 96 13.08 4.82 -3.81
N LEU A 97 12.13 4.74 -2.87
CA LEU A 97 10.85 5.41 -2.98
C LEU A 97 11.03 6.93 -3.01
N LYS A 98 11.89 7.50 -2.14
CA LYS A 98 12.22 8.92 -2.15
C LYS A 98 12.73 9.37 -3.52
N LYS A 99 13.73 8.66 -4.05
CA LYS A 99 14.28 8.94 -5.36
C LYS A 99 13.24 8.83 -6.49
N PHE A 100 12.34 7.86 -6.40
CA PHE A 100 11.25 7.69 -7.36
C PHE A 100 10.29 8.90 -7.34
N ILE A 101 9.87 9.35 -6.15
CA ILE A 101 9.02 10.53 -5.97
C ILE A 101 9.67 11.78 -6.57
N GLU A 102 10.99 11.94 -6.37
CA GLU A 102 11.76 13.06 -6.93
C GLU A 102 11.84 12.99 -8.47
N ILE A 103 12.14 11.81 -9.05
CA ILE A 103 12.26 11.62 -10.51
C ILE A 103 10.91 11.85 -11.19
N GLU A 104 9.83 11.31 -10.64
CA GLU A 104 8.47 11.47 -11.17
C GLU A 104 7.87 12.86 -10.85
N ASN A 105 8.63 13.72 -10.16
CA ASN A 105 8.20 15.05 -9.73
C ASN A 105 6.83 15.05 -9.02
N LEU A 106 6.64 14.12 -8.08
CA LEU A 106 5.38 13.94 -7.37
C LEU A 106 5.32 14.84 -6.13
N ASN A 107 4.20 15.53 -5.94
CA ASN A 107 3.94 16.30 -4.73
C ASN A 107 3.53 15.38 -3.57
N SER A 108 4.37 15.23 -2.55
CA SER A 108 4.14 14.34 -1.42
C SER A 108 2.83 14.64 -0.66
N ARG A 109 2.35 15.88 -0.66
CA ARG A 109 1.09 16.26 -0.01
C ARG A 109 -0.14 15.72 -0.75
N GLU A 110 -0.02 15.51 -2.06
CA GLU A 110 -1.08 14.97 -2.91
C GLU A 110 -1.08 13.43 -2.96
N ILE A 111 -0.08 12.79 -2.35
CA ILE A 111 0.05 11.34 -2.34
C ILE A 111 -0.77 10.73 -1.21
N ILE A 112 -1.49 9.67 -1.52
CA ILE A 112 -1.97 8.66 -0.58
C ILE A 112 -1.32 7.32 -0.90
N ALA A 113 -0.68 6.68 0.09
CA ALA A 113 0.02 5.42 -0.11
C ALA A 113 -0.75 4.27 0.54
N ILE A 114 -0.91 3.15 -0.18
CA ILE A 114 -1.72 2.00 0.24
C ILE A 114 -0.84 0.75 0.30
N GLY A 115 -0.96 -0.02 1.37
CA GLY A 115 -0.24 -1.28 1.53
C GLY A 115 -0.84 -2.16 2.61
N ASP A 116 -0.49 -3.45 2.61
CA ASP A 116 -1.02 -4.45 3.54
C ASP A 116 -0.06 -4.78 4.69
N GLN A 117 1.20 -4.34 4.63
CA GLN A 117 2.20 -4.64 5.62
C GLN A 117 2.61 -3.42 6.42
N LEU A 118 2.44 -3.51 7.75
CA LEU A 118 2.85 -2.47 8.68
C LEU A 118 4.37 -2.26 8.65
N LEU A 119 5.14 -3.36 8.62
CA LEU A 119 6.60 -3.32 8.73
C LEU A 119 7.29 -2.83 7.45
N THR A 120 6.75 -3.14 6.28
CA THR A 120 7.38 -2.77 5.01
C THR A 120 6.76 -1.52 4.40
N ASP A 121 5.46 -1.54 4.12
CA ASP A 121 4.75 -0.49 3.40
C ASP A 121 4.61 0.76 4.25
N THR A 122 3.95 0.64 5.41
CA THR A 122 3.71 1.78 6.28
C THR A 122 5.03 2.48 6.65
N ILE A 123 6.06 1.72 7.03
CA ILE A 123 7.35 2.32 7.39
C ILE A 123 8.01 3.01 6.19
N ALA A 124 8.03 2.40 5.00
CA ALA A 124 8.65 3.01 3.83
C ALA A 124 7.94 4.31 3.42
N TYR A 125 6.62 4.30 3.43
CA TYR A 125 5.80 5.44 3.07
C TYR A 125 5.91 6.56 4.10
N ARG A 126 5.79 6.24 5.39
CA ARG A 126 5.90 7.24 6.48
C ARG A 126 7.30 7.84 6.62
N LYS A 127 8.37 7.11 6.29
CA LYS A 127 9.72 7.67 6.16
C LYS A 127 9.84 8.76 5.10
N ASN A 128 8.94 8.76 4.13
CA ASN A 128 8.84 9.77 3.08
C ASN A 128 7.72 10.80 3.36
N ASN A 129 7.23 10.87 4.60
CA ASN A 129 6.17 11.77 5.05
C ASN A 129 4.86 11.65 4.24
N LEU A 130 4.56 10.46 3.72
CA LEU A 130 3.34 10.22 2.98
C LEU A 130 2.21 9.82 3.93
N ASP A 131 0.99 10.27 3.63
CA ASP A 131 -0.19 9.70 4.24
C ASP A 131 -0.39 8.27 3.77
N THR A 132 -0.73 7.37 4.71
CA THR A 132 -0.75 5.93 4.46
C THR A 132 -2.05 5.29 4.90
N ILE A 133 -2.55 4.39 4.07
CA ILE A 133 -3.65 3.48 4.39
C ILE A 133 -3.08 2.08 4.55
N LEU A 134 -3.28 1.50 5.72
CA LEU A 134 -3.02 0.08 5.96
C LEU A 134 -4.32 -0.69 5.69
N VAL A 135 -4.25 -1.68 4.78
CA VAL A 135 -5.38 -2.56 4.46
C VAL A 135 -5.12 -4.00 4.91
N LYS A 136 -6.18 -4.80 5.02
CA LYS A 136 -6.05 -6.24 5.30
C LYS A 136 -5.44 -6.94 4.09
N SER A 137 -4.48 -7.84 4.35
CA SER A 137 -3.92 -8.71 3.30
C SER A 137 -5.00 -9.60 2.71
N ILE A 138 -5.04 -9.71 1.38
CA ILE A 138 -6.04 -10.48 0.65
C ILE A 138 -5.91 -11.98 0.95
N ASP A 139 -4.70 -12.53 0.81
CA ASP A 139 -4.44 -13.96 1.07
C ASP A 139 -3.05 -14.19 1.65
N ARG A 140 -2.99 -14.47 2.95
CA ARG A 140 -1.74 -14.77 3.65
C ARG A 140 -1.19 -16.17 3.38
N LYS A 141 -1.98 -17.09 2.82
CA LYS A 141 -1.56 -18.47 2.56
C LYS A 141 -0.56 -18.53 1.40
N THR A 142 -0.76 -17.68 0.40
CA THR A 142 0.09 -17.57 -0.80
C THR A 142 1.34 -16.71 -0.60
N GLU A 143 1.52 -16.12 0.58
CA GLU A 143 2.69 -15.27 0.88
C GLU A 143 4.00 -16.04 0.77
N HIS A 144 5.02 -15.39 0.22
CA HIS A 144 6.38 -15.88 0.24
C HIS A 144 6.93 -16.03 1.68
N TRP A 145 7.87 -16.94 1.88
CA TRP A 145 8.43 -17.23 3.21
C TRP A 145 9.05 -15.99 3.90
N TYR A 146 9.69 -15.09 3.15
CA TYR A 146 10.24 -13.85 3.72
C TYR A 146 9.15 -12.87 4.18
N THR A 147 7.99 -12.85 3.53
CA THR A 147 6.83 -12.08 3.99
C THR A 147 6.31 -12.64 5.31
N LYS A 148 6.25 -13.96 5.45
CA LYS A 148 5.87 -14.63 6.72
C LYS A 148 6.82 -14.26 7.87
N ILE A 149 8.14 -14.16 7.60
CA ILE A 149 9.12 -13.69 8.60
C ILE A 149 8.85 -12.22 8.98
N ASN A 150 8.55 -11.35 8.02
CA ASN A 150 8.19 -9.96 8.31
C ASN A 150 6.94 -9.87 9.19
N ARG A 151 5.93 -10.73 8.97
CA ARG A 151 4.73 -10.81 9.84
C ARG A 151 5.06 -11.18 11.28
N LEU A 152 6.04 -12.07 11.50
CA LEU A 152 6.51 -12.36 12.86
C LEU A 152 7.16 -11.14 13.54
N ARG A 153 7.93 -10.37 12.77
CA ARG A 153 8.53 -9.12 13.27
C ARG A 153 7.50 -8.03 13.55
N GLU A 154 6.38 -8.02 12.83
CA GLU A 154 5.27 -7.10 13.08
C GLU A 154 4.68 -7.24 14.48
N LYS A 155 4.69 -8.44 15.08
CA LYS A 155 4.23 -8.64 16.47
C LYS A 155 4.99 -7.74 17.48
N ASN A 156 6.29 -7.62 17.32
CA ASN A 156 7.11 -6.75 18.18
C ASN A 156 6.76 -5.27 17.95
N LEU A 157 6.51 -4.88 16.70
CA LEU A 157 6.07 -3.53 16.36
C LEU A 157 4.69 -3.23 16.94
N LEU A 158 3.75 -4.17 16.83
CA LEU A 158 2.40 -4.05 17.41
C LEU A 158 2.46 -3.89 18.94
N ASN A 159 3.33 -4.62 19.64
CA ASN A 159 3.49 -4.46 21.08
C ASN A 159 4.01 -3.06 21.46
N ARG A 160 4.84 -2.45 20.63
CA ARG A 160 5.29 -1.06 20.81
C ARG A 160 4.16 -0.07 20.52
N ILE A 161 3.42 -0.28 19.42
CA ILE A 161 2.25 0.57 19.07
C ILE A 161 1.22 0.53 20.20
N LYS A 162 0.95 -0.64 20.78
CA LYS A 162 0.03 -0.80 21.92
C LYS A 162 0.38 0.12 23.10
N LYS A 163 1.68 0.33 23.36
CA LYS A 163 2.15 1.20 24.43
C LYS A 163 2.04 2.69 24.12
N GLU A 164 2.18 3.05 22.85
CA GLU A 164 2.22 4.47 22.43
C GLU A 164 0.87 4.99 21.94
N ASN A 165 0.07 4.13 21.27
CA ASN A 165 -1.23 4.50 20.72
C ASN A 165 -2.20 3.32 20.74
N GLN A 166 -3.00 3.23 21.79
CA GLN A 166 -3.94 2.14 22.01
C GLN A 166 -5.06 2.11 20.95
N GLU A 167 -5.51 3.27 20.46
CA GLU A 167 -6.57 3.35 19.45
C GLU A 167 -6.12 2.74 18.12
N ILE A 168 -4.96 3.18 17.61
CA ILE A 168 -4.38 2.65 16.37
C ILE A 168 -4.06 1.15 16.51
N TYR A 169 -3.52 0.75 17.67
CA TYR A 169 -3.27 -0.66 17.95
C TYR A 169 -4.56 -1.50 17.82
N GLN A 170 -5.65 -1.04 18.39
CA GLN A 170 -6.92 -1.78 18.34
C GLN A 170 -7.43 -1.92 16.92
N LYS A 171 -7.41 -0.84 16.12
CA LYS A 171 -7.79 -0.87 14.71
C LYS A 171 -6.94 -1.86 13.89
N ILE A 172 -5.62 -1.88 14.11
CA ILE A 172 -4.72 -2.81 13.41
C ILE A 172 -4.97 -4.25 13.86
N LYS A 173 -5.21 -4.47 15.15
CA LYS A 173 -5.53 -5.79 15.68
C LYS A 173 -6.80 -6.36 15.03
N GLU A 174 -7.88 -5.59 14.99
CA GLU A 174 -9.14 -5.95 14.33
C GLU A 174 -8.96 -6.21 12.82
N LEU A 175 -8.06 -5.46 12.17
CA LEU A 175 -7.74 -5.68 10.77
C LEU A 175 -7.07 -7.05 10.54
N TYR A 176 -6.27 -7.53 11.50
CA TYR A 176 -5.48 -8.76 11.37
C TYR A 176 -6.20 -10.01 11.89
N GLU A 177 -7.29 -9.86 12.62
CA GLU A 177 -8.22 -10.93 13.01
C GLU A 177 -9.17 -11.29 11.85
#